data_199a641cfc0c213ba0af8994552055d7
#
_entry.id   199a641cfc0c213ba0af8994552055d7
#
_cell.length_a   1.000
_cell.length_b   1.000
_cell.length_c   1.000
_cell.angle_alpha   90.00
_cell.angle_beta   90.00
_cell.angle_gamma   90.00
#
_symmetry.space_group_name_H-M   'P 1'
#
loop_
_entity.id
_entity.type
_entity.pdbx_description
1 polymer ?
#
loop_
_entity_poly.entity_id
_entity_poly.type
_entity_poly.pdbx_seq_one_letter_code
_entity_poly.pdbx_strand_id
1 'polypeptide(L)'
;MKQPLFLLFLFLTLASFSQRVSSTHYYYFKSSSEKLNKNEEKKLQLLCDTLFKQKVISVLITGHTDASGDENANMKLSENRAKNIKASMIIYGVPEEKISLLFMGENNPAETNETEKGKASNRRAEINVVWEE
;
A
#
# COMPACT_ATOMS: atom_id res chain seq x y z
N MET A 1 -40.70 30.00 49.96
CA MET A 1 -39.33 29.85 49.48
C MET A 1 -39.36 29.07 48.18
N LYS A 2 -39.04 29.71 47.06
CA LYS A 2 -38.97 29.04 45.72
C LYS A 2 -37.58 28.53 45.53
N GLN A 3 -37.40 27.20 45.42
CA GLN A 3 -36.14 26.55 45.09
C GLN A 3 -35.79 26.85 43.62
N PRO A 4 -34.56 27.24 43.26
CA PRO A 4 -34.17 27.37 41.86
C PRO A 4 -33.93 25.99 41.26
N LEU A 5 -34.61 25.69 40.16
CA LEU A 5 -34.44 24.52 39.37
C LEU A 5 -33.10 24.62 38.64
N PHE A 6 -32.07 23.88 39.11
CA PHE A 6 -30.79 23.78 38.48
C PHE A 6 -30.91 22.85 37.24
N LEU A 7 -31.06 23.46 36.07
CA LEU A 7 -30.99 22.72 34.80
C LEU A 7 -29.53 22.32 34.55
N LEU A 8 -29.21 21.07 34.85
CA LEU A 8 -27.94 20.43 34.53
C LEU A 8 -27.89 20.17 33.03
N PHE A 9 -27.30 21.10 32.26
CA PHE A 9 -26.96 20.86 30.85
C PHE A 9 -25.84 19.83 30.79
N LEU A 10 -26.23 18.56 30.57
CA LEU A 10 -25.30 17.49 30.23
C LEU A 10 -24.78 17.72 28.82
N PHE A 11 -23.63 18.38 28.68
CA PHE A 11 -22.91 18.42 27.41
C PHE A 11 -22.39 17.03 27.08
N LEU A 12 -23.17 16.28 26.30
CA LEU A 12 -22.71 15.04 25.69
C LEU A 12 -21.70 15.43 24.59
N THR A 13 -20.42 15.48 24.91
CA THR A 13 -19.36 15.58 23.90
C THR A 13 -19.35 14.27 23.12
N LEU A 14 -19.96 14.27 21.94
CA LEU A 14 -19.78 13.21 20.94
C LEU A 14 -18.32 13.25 20.51
N ALA A 15 -17.48 12.44 21.14
CA ALA A 15 -16.14 12.18 20.65
C ALA A 15 -16.31 11.45 19.30
N SER A 16 -16.10 12.16 18.21
CA SER A 16 -15.99 11.54 16.89
C SER A 16 -14.73 10.67 16.91
N PHE A 17 -14.90 9.38 17.12
CA PHE A 17 -13.83 8.40 16.92
C PHE A 17 -13.61 8.28 15.41
N SER A 18 -12.54 8.90 14.91
CA SER A 18 -12.05 8.63 13.56
C SER A 18 -11.56 7.19 13.51
N GLN A 19 -12.15 6.37 12.64
CA GLN A 19 -11.80 4.97 12.50
C GLN A 19 -10.64 4.83 11.52
N ARG A 20 -9.57 4.10 11.92
CA ARG A 20 -8.49 3.73 11.01
C ARG A 20 -8.89 2.50 10.21
N VAL A 21 -8.75 2.62 8.91
CA VAL A 21 -9.03 1.55 7.94
C VAL A 21 -7.73 1.20 7.22
N SER A 22 -7.55 -0.07 6.89
CA SER A 22 -6.40 -0.54 6.11
C SER A 22 -6.83 -1.45 4.97
N SER A 23 -6.07 -1.42 3.88
CA SER A 23 -6.23 -2.33 2.76
C SER A 23 -4.89 -2.73 2.16
N THR A 24 -4.84 -3.90 1.54
CA THR A 24 -3.68 -4.40 0.81
C THR A 24 -4.04 -4.58 -0.66
N HIS A 25 -3.18 -4.06 -1.53
CA HIS A 25 -3.33 -4.13 -2.98
C HIS A 25 -2.11 -4.80 -3.59
N TYR A 26 -2.32 -5.66 -4.60
CA TYR A 26 -1.28 -6.44 -5.26
C TYR A 26 -1.11 -5.99 -6.70
N TYR A 27 0.16 -5.83 -7.12
CA TYR A 27 0.56 -5.44 -8.46
C TYR A 27 1.57 -6.41 -9.00
N TYR A 28 1.40 -6.87 -10.24
CA TYR A 28 2.18 -7.96 -10.80
C TYR A 28 3.09 -7.49 -11.94
N PHE A 29 4.25 -8.13 -12.02
CA PHE A 29 5.30 -7.80 -12.97
C PHE A 29 5.59 -8.96 -13.92
N LYS A 30 5.98 -8.62 -15.14
CA LYS A 30 6.59 -9.58 -16.05
C LYS A 30 7.96 -10.01 -15.50
N SER A 31 8.44 -11.18 -15.95
CA SER A 31 9.77 -11.68 -15.59
C SER A 31 10.83 -10.60 -15.88
N SER A 32 11.75 -10.42 -14.93
CA SER A 32 12.85 -9.43 -14.98
C SER A 32 12.42 -7.96 -15.16
N SER A 33 11.13 -7.66 -15.20
CA SER A 33 10.65 -6.28 -15.30
C SER A 33 10.59 -5.62 -13.93
N GLU A 34 11.08 -4.38 -13.85
CA GLU A 34 10.95 -3.51 -12.68
C GLU A 34 9.82 -2.49 -12.81
N LYS A 35 9.16 -2.45 -13.98
CA LYS A 35 8.06 -1.53 -14.28
C LYS A 35 6.74 -2.30 -14.43
N LEU A 36 5.67 -1.67 -13.99
CA LEU A 36 4.31 -2.15 -14.23
C LEU A 36 3.98 -2.07 -15.73
N ASN A 37 3.14 -2.99 -16.20
CA ASN A 37 2.53 -2.86 -17.52
C ASN A 37 1.40 -1.81 -17.48
N LYS A 38 0.89 -1.45 -18.65
CA LYS A 38 -0.16 -0.40 -18.78
C LYS A 38 -1.42 -0.68 -17.94
N ASN A 39 -1.81 -1.95 -17.82
CA ASN A 39 -3.02 -2.32 -17.07
C ASN A 39 -2.79 -2.18 -15.55
N GLU A 40 -1.64 -2.66 -15.07
CA GLU A 40 -1.27 -2.52 -13.65
C GLU A 40 -1.02 -1.04 -13.29
N GLU A 41 -0.43 -0.26 -14.18
CA GLU A 41 -0.21 1.18 -13.99
C GLU A 41 -1.55 1.94 -13.89
N LYS A 42 -2.52 1.62 -14.77
CA LYS A 42 -3.87 2.18 -14.68
C LYS A 42 -4.58 1.82 -13.37
N LYS A 43 -4.43 0.58 -12.93
CA LYS A 43 -4.96 0.12 -11.65
C LYS A 43 -4.34 0.89 -10.47
N LEU A 44 -3.02 1.16 -10.52
CA LEU A 44 -2.32 1.98 -9.53
C LEU A 44 -2.85 3.42 -9.51
N GLN A 45 -3.05 4.03 -10.67
CA GLN A 45 -3.63 5.37 -10.78
C GLN A 45 -5.03 5.43 -10.16
N LEU A 46 -5.89 4.46 -10.43
CA LEU A 46 -7.23 4.39 -9.84
C LEU A 46 -7.19 4.25 -8.31
N LEU A 47 -6.24 3.49 -7.77
CA LEU A 47 -6.02 3.45 -6.32
C LEU A 47 -5.66 4.85 -5.79
N CYS A 48 -4.70 5.52 -6.40
CA CYS A 48 -4.26 6.86 -5.98
C CYS A 48 -5.41 7.89 -6.06
N ASP A 49 -6.25 7.84 -7.10
CA ASP A 49 -7.44 8.70 -7.23
C ASP A 49 -8.44 8.47 -6.08
N THR A 50 -8.56 7.22 -5.63
CA THR A 50 -9.38 6.89 -4.45
C THR A 50 -8.74 7.43 -3.16
N LEU A 51 -7.44 7.27 -3.01
CA LEU A 51 -6.70 7.73 -1.83
C LEU A 51 -6.66 9.25 -1.72
N PHE A 52 -6.71 9.98 -2.83
CA PHE A 52 -6.75 11.44 -2.84
C PHE A 52 -7.96 12.00 -2.07
N LYS A 53 -9.05 11.23 -1.98
CA LYS A 53 -10.27 11.59 -1.25
C LYS A 53 -10.23 11.20 0.23
N GLN A 54 -9.20 10.50 0.65
CA GLN A 54 -9.05 9.96 2.00
C GLN A 54 -7.94 10.68 2.77
N LYS A 55 -8.03 10.67 4.09
CA LYS A 55 -6.94 11.12 4.95
C LYS A 55 -5.93 9.98 5.12
N VAL A 56 -5.01 9.85 4.17
CA VAL A 56 -3.97 8.83 4.20
C VAL A 56 -3.02 9.06 5.37
N ILE A 57 -2.82 8.00 6.18
CA ILE A 57 -1.88 7.98 7.31
C ILE A 57 -0.54 7.45 6.84
N SER A 58 -0.53 6.28 6.20
CA SER A 58 0.69 5.64 5.72
C SER A 58 0.44 4.73 4.53
N VAL A 59 1.46 4.58 3.70
CA VAL A 59 1.55 3.63 2.60
C VAL A 59 2.85 2.86 2.75
N LEU A 60 2.79 1.53 2.79
CA LEU A 60 3.96 0.67 2.75
C LEU A 60 3.95 -0.10 1.43
N ILE A 61 5.01 0.03 0.64
CA ILE A 61 5.20 -0.69 -0.62
C ILE A 61 6.28 -1.74 -0.40
N THR A 62 5.93 -3.02 -0.57
CA THR A 62 6.87 -4.14 -0.45
C THR A 62 7.07 -4.78 -1.81
N GLY A 63 8.32 -4.76 -2.31
CA GLY A 63 8.70 -5.40 -3.56
C GLY A 63 9.12 -6.86 -3.35
N HIS A 64 8.76 -7.73 -4.30
CA HIS A 64 9.08 -9.16 -4.32
C HIS A 64 9.49 -9.62 -5.72
N THR A 65 10.21 -10.74 -5.77
CA THR A 65 10.58 -11.44 -7.01
C THR A 65 10.22 -12.92 -6.92
N ASP A 66 10.23 -13.61 -8.07
CA ASP A 66 10.37 -15.07 -8.07
C ASP A 66 11.82 -15.45 -7.74
N ALA A 67 12.09 -16.74 -7.56
CA ALA A 67 13.42 -17.27 -7.22
C ALA A 67 14.31 -17.54 -8.46
N SER A 68 13.99 -16.98 -9.62
CA SER A 68 14.81 -17.15 -10.82
C SER A 68 16.03 -16.26 -10.76
N GLY A 69 17.22 -16.85 -10.99
CA GLY A 69 18.49 -16.12 -11.05
C GLY A 69 19.15 -15.91 -9.69
N ASP A 70 19.97 -14.88 -9.63
CA ASP A 70 20.83 -14.57 -8.48
C ASP A 70 20.06 -13.83 -7.37
N GLU A 71 20.28 -14.22 -6.12
CA GLU A 71 19.60 -13.67 -4.95
C GLU A 71 19.84 -12.16 -4.77
N ASN A 72 21.10 -11.70 -4.96
CA ASN A 72 21.42 -10.27 -4.86
C ASN A 72 20.76 -9.46 -5.97
N ALA A 73 20.73 -10.01 -7.18
CA ALA A 73 20.03 -9.40 -8.32
C ALA A 73 18.51 -9.32 -8.04
N ASN A 74 17.91 -10.35 -7.44
CA ASN A 74 16.52 -10.37 -7.04
C ASN A 74 16.21 -9.37 -5.92
N MET A 75 17.12 -9.22 -4.96
CA MET A 75 16.99 -8.17 -3.94
C MET A 75 16.96 -6.78 -4.59
N LYS A 76 17.86 -6.51 -5.52
CA LYS A 76 17.90 -5.24 -6.27
C LYS A 76 16.67 -5.03 -7.15
N LEU A 77 16.19 -6.07 -7.81
CA LEU A 77 14.96 -6.01 -8.61
C LEU A 77 13.74 -5.68 -7.76
N SER A 78 13.62 -6.27 -6.57
CA SER A 78 12.54 -5.96 -5.63
C SER A 78 12.58 -4.51 -5.13
N GLU A 79 13.79 -3.99 -4.87
CA GLU A 79 14.01 -2.57 -4.53
C GLU A 79 13.54 -1.66 -5.66
N ASN A 80 13.96 -1.93 -6.90
CA ASN A 80 13.60 -1.12 -8.07
C ASN A 80 12.08 -1.15 -8.33
N ARG A 81 11.42 -2.30 -8.17
CA ARG A 81 9.96 -2.42 -8.26
C ARG A 81 9.25 -1.51 -7.26
N ALA A 82 9.65 -1.56 -6.00
CA ALA A 82 9.08 -0.72 -4.95
C ALA A 82 9.32 0.78 -5.23
N LYS A 83 10.53 1.16 -5.64
CA LYS A 83 10.90 2.55 -5.98
C LYS A 83 10.11 3.09 -7.18
N ASN A 84 9.91 2.29 -8.22
CA ASN A 84 9.14 2.70 -9.39
C ASN A 84 7.66 2.93 -9.05
N ILE A 85 7.07 2.06 -8.23
CA ILE A 85 5.70 2.27 -7.73
C ILE A 85 5.61 3.54 -6.88
N LYS A 86 6.55 3.75 -5.95
CA LYS A 86 6.61 5.00 -5.16
C LYS A 86 6.64 6.23 -6.06
N ALA A 87 7.49 6.23 -7.10
CA ALA A 87 7.59 7.34 -8.03
C ALA A 87 6.26 7.60 -8.76
N SER A 88 5.58 6.56 -9.23
CA SER A 88 4.24 6.69 -9.84
C SER A 88 3.22 7.24 -8.86
N MET A 89 3.19 6.74 -7.62
CA MET A 89 2.24 7.20 -6.60
C MET A 89 2.43 8.68 -6.25
N ILE A 90 3.68 9.16 -6.20
CA ILE A 90 3.98 10.59 -5.98
C ILE A 90 3.44 11.43 -7.15
N ILE A 91 3.66 10.99 -8.40
CA ILE A 91 3.12 11.65 -9.60
C ILE A 91 1.58 11.71 -9.54
N TYR A 92 0.93 10.66 -9.03
CA TYR A 92 -0.53 10.59 -8.86
C TYR A 92 -1.05 11.29 -7.60
N GLY A 93 -0.20 12.03 -6.87
CA GLY A 93 -0.59 12.93 -5.80
C GLY A 93 -0.52 12.36 -4.37
N VAL A 94 0.04 11.17 -4.17
CA VAL A 94 0.28 10.64 -2.81
C VAL A 94 1.50 11.33 -2.21
N PRO A 95 1.39 11.94 -1.02
CA PRO A 95 2.53 12.63 -0.39
C PRO A 95 3.70 11.69 -0.12
N GLU A 96 4.90 12.09 -0.52
CA GLU A 96 6.11 11.27 -0.37
C GLU A 96 6.38 10.84 1.06
N GLU A 97 6.16 11.74 2.03
CA GLU A 97 6.38 11.50 3.46
C GLU A 97 5.47 10.42 4.06
N LYS A 98 4.40 10.04 3.34
CA LYS A 98 3.50 8.94 3.74
C LYS A 98 3.95 7.58 3.24
N ILE A 99 4.91 7.52 2.30
CA ILE A 99 5.30 6.30 1.60
C ILE A 99 6.60 5.75 2.17
N SER A 100 6.55 4.52 2.64
CA SER A 100 7.70 3.71 3.08
C SER A 100 7.91 2.54 2.13
N LEU A 101 9.15 2.08 2.00
CA LEU A 101 9.54 0.97 1.14
C LEU A 101 10.09 -0.20 1.95
N LEU A 102 9.79 -1.41 1.49
CA LEU A 102 10.40 -2.65 1.93
C LEU A 102 10.69 -3.51 0.69
N PHE A 103 11.81 -4.20 0.66
CA PHE A 103 12.18 -5.08 -0.44
C PHE A 103 12.67 -6.40 0.11
N MET A 104 12.07 -7.48 -0.39
CA MET A 104 12.21 -8.83 0.13
C MET A 104 12.96 -9.75 -0.83
N GLY A 105 13.21 -9.31 -2.08
CA GLY A 105 13.75 -10.20 -3.10
C GLY A 105 12.85 -11.43 -3.28
N GLU A 106 13.46 -12.60 -3.25
CA GLU A 106 12.77 -13.90 -3.34
C GLU A 106 12.41 -14.51 -1.97
N ASN A 107 12.75 -13.85 -0.85
CA ASN A 107 12.75 -14.44 0.50
C ASN A 107 11.36 -14.61 1.12
N ASN A 108 10.30 -14.07 0.52
CA ASN A 108 8.95 -14.18 1.05
C ASN A 108 7.94 -14.52 -0.06
N PRO A 109 8.00 -15.74 -0.60
CA PRO A 109 7.13 -16.15 -1.70
C PRO A 109 5.66 -16.24 -1.26
N ALA A 110 4.75 -15.81 -2.13
CA ALA A 110 3.31 -16.01 -1.96
C ALA A 110 2.88 -17.43 -2.37
N GLU A 111 3.58 -17.98 -3.37
CA GLU A 111 3.33 -19.30 -3.95
C GLU A 111 4.64 -20.03 -4.21
N THR A 112 4.57 -21.29 -4.60
CA THR A 112 5.76 -22.07 -4.97
C THR A 112 6.48 -21.48 -6.17
N ASN A 113 7.82 -21.51 -6.14
CA ASN A 113 8.67 -21.15 -7.28
C ASN A 113 8.91 -22.31 -8.26
N GLU A 114 8.31 -23.49 -8.02
CA GLU A 114 8.47 -24.66 -8.87
C GLU A 114 7.59 -24.64 -10.12
N THR A 115 6.54 -23.79 -10.13
CA THR A 115 5.62 -23.65 -11.27
C THR A 115 5.69 -22.24 -11.85
N GLU A 116 5.41 -22.10 -13.16
CA GLU A 116 5.33 -20.77 -13.79
C GLU A 116 4.19 -19.92 -13.21
N LYS A 117 3.08 -20.54 -12.84
CA LYS A 117 1.96 -19.87 -12.17
C LYS A 117 2.38 -19.32 -10.80
N GLY A 118 3.10 -20.11 -10.00
CA GLY A 118 3.60 -19.69 -8.70
C GLY A 118 4.64 -18.56 -8.82
N LYS A 119 5.58 -18.68 -9.76
CA LYS A 119 6.54 -17.61 -10.07
C LYS A 119 5.83 -16.31 -10.46
N ALA A 120 4.80 -16.38 -11.29
CA ALA A 120 4.01 -15.21 -11.69
C ALA A 120 3.35 -14.53 -10.49
N SER A 121 2.84 -15.29 -9.51
CA SER A 121 2.29 -14.77 -8.27
C SER A 121 3.36 -14.15 -7.36
N ASN A 122 4.61 -14.62 -7.43
CA ASN A 122 5.72 -14.11 -6.63
C ASN A 122 6.30 -12.80 -7.21
N ARG A 123 6.19 -12.56 -8.52
CA ARG A 123 6.61 -11.30 -9.17
C ARG A 123 5.60 -10.19 -8.89
N ARG A 124 5.62 -9.68 -7.67
CA ARG A 124 4.62 -8.73 -7.21
C ARG A 124 5.20 -7.58 -6.40
N ALA A 125 4.40 -6.55 -6.23
CA ALA A 125 4.50 -5.62 -5.13
C ALA A 125 3.20 -5.62 -4.33
N GLU A 126 3.32 -5.46 -3.03
CA GLU A 126 2.21 -5.30 -2.10
C GLU A 126 2.16 -3.84 -1.64
N ILE A 127 1.00 -3.21 -1.73
CA ILE A 127 0.79 -1.85 -1.23
C ILE A 127 -0.20 -1.93 -0.08
N ASN A 128 0.28 -1.71 1.14
CA ASN A 128 -0.54 -1.59 2.33
C ASN A 128 -0.83 -0.12 2.60
N VAL A 129 -2.09 0.25 2.61
CA VAL A 129 -2.54 1.62 2.86
C VAL A 129 -3.32 1.67 4.15
N VAL A 130 -3.05 2.69 4.97
CA VAL A 130 -3.82 3.03 6.18
C VAL A 130 -4.34 4.45 6.04
N TRP A 131 -5.65 4.64 6.28
CA TRP A 131 -6.29 5.96 6.25
C TRP A 131 -7.31 6.10 7.38
N GLU A 132 -7.77 7.33 7.61
CA GLU A 132 -8.89 7.65 8.51
C GLU A 132 -10.16 7.90 7.71
N GLU A 133 -11.27 7.31 8.17
CA GLU A 133 -12.63 7.65 7.74
C GLU A 133 -13.25 8.74 8.60
#